data_89651f3d6e17f9b811ef5573f3c3ca4e
#
_entry.id   89651f3d6e17f9b811ef5573f3c3ca4e
#
_cell.length_a   1.000
_cell.length_b   1.000
_cell.length_c   1.000
_cell.angle_alpha   90.00
_cell.angle_beta   90.00
_cell.angle_gamma   90.00
#
_symmetry.space_group_name_H-M   'P 1'
#
loop_
_entity.id
_entity.type
_entity.pdbx_description
1 polymer ?
#
loop_
_entity_poly.entity_id
_entity_poly.type
_entity_poly.pdbx_seq_one_letter_code
_entity_poly.pdbx_strand_id
1 'polypeptide(L)'
;IYDKPLIYYPLNTLMQSGIRNIIVISSKEYLPVYKKLLDQNFNVNFKFIVQEKPEGIAQSFTITNQIIKNFHRIVLILGDNIFFSNKAHIEIKKSFLSEKAFLFSYKSKSPNQYGVLKRLKNKNKYKIIEKPNKFISNEIITGLYSYPNDVISLAKNLKKSKRNEYEISDINNFFIKERRVHISNLSRNDKWFDAGTFETLFDANKFVRDKFNKGK
;
A
#
# COMPACT_ATOMS: atom_id res chain seq x y z
N ILE A 1 2.34 12.37 -12.93
CA ILE A 1 3.05 11.45 -13.82
C ILE A 1 2.51 11.58 -15.21
N TYR A 2 3.36 11.93 -16.14
CA TYR A 2 3.09 12.13 -17.56
C TYR A 2 1.88 13.03 -17.84
N ASP A 3 0.67 12.46 -17.89
CA ASP A 3 -0.58 13.15 -18.22
C ASP A 3 -1.51 13.39 -17.03
N LYS A 4 -1.18 12.88 -15.84
CA LYS A 4 -2.06 12.89 -14.65
C LYS A 4 -1.32 13.14 -13.34
N PRO A 5 -1.98 13.78 -12.36
CA PRO A 5 -1.47 13.82 -10.99
C PRO A 5 -1.17 12.42 -10.44
N LEU A 6 -0.06 12.28 -9.72
CA LEU A 6 0.38 10.99 -9.18
C LEU A 6 -0.71 10.27 -8.37
N ILE A 7 -1.43 11.00 -7.53
CA ILE A 7 -2.49 10.46 -6.67
C ILE A 7 -3.62 9.76 -7.44
N TYR A 8 -3.82 10.05 -8.72
CA TYR A 8 -4.88 9.42 -9.53
C TYR A 8 -4.62 7.95 -9.80
N TYR A 9 -3.35 7.51 -9.77
CA TYR A 9 -3.00 6.10 -9.98
C TYR A 9 -3.42 5.21 -8.81
N PRO A 10 -3.03 5.48 -7.55
CA PRO A 10 -3.54 4.72 -6.41
C PRO A 10 -5.06 4.83 -6.25
N LEU A 11 -5.65 6.01 -6.50
CA LEU A 11 -7.11 6.17 -6.49
C LEU A 11 -7.79 5.28 -7.52
N ASN A 12 -7.29 5.24 -8.76
CA ASN A 12 -7.82 4.35 -9.80
C ASN A 12 -7.74 2.87 -9.38
N THR A 13 -6.65 2.47 -8.71
CA THR A 13 -6.50 1.11 -8.18
C THR A 13 -7.60 0.78 -7.18
N LEU A 14 -7.92 1.68 -6.24
CA LEU A 14 -8.99 1.50 -5.27
C LEU A 14 -10.37 1.48 -5.95
N MET A 15 -10.63 2.42 -6.85
CA MET A 15 -11.92 2.57 -7.54
C MET A 15 -12.24 1.37 -8.44
N GLN A 16 -11.26 0.84 -9.17
CA GLN A 16 -11.42 -0.38 -9.99
C GLN A 16 -11.61 -1.64 -9.14
N SER A 17 -11.13 -1.61 -7.89
CA SER A 17 -11.40 -2.65 -6.90
C SER A 17 -12.79 -2.56 -6.27
N GLY A 18 -13.61 -1.56 -6.64
CA GLY A 18 -14.96 -1.36 -6.12
C GLY A 18 -15.04 -0.50 -4.86
N ILE A 19 -13.92 0.08 -4.39
CA ILE A 19 -13.89 0.92 -3.19
C ILE A 19 -14.41 2.31 -3.53
N ARG A 20 -15.32 2.84 -2.67
CA ARG A 20 -15.97 4.14 -2.84
C ARG A 20 -15.83 5.05 -1.61
N ASN A 21 -15.46 4.52 -0.45
CA ASN A 21 -15.18 5.31 0.75
C ASN A 21 -13.65 5.40 0.88
N ILE A 22 -13.08 6.56 0.63
CA ILE A 22 -11.64 6.78 0.59
C ILE A 22 -11.23 7.87 1.58
N ILE A 23 -10.23 7.58 2.38
CA ILE A 23 -9.62 8.55 3.29
C ILE A 23 -8.26 8.93 2.70
N VAL A 24 -8.07 10.22 2.47
CA VAL A 24 -6.79 10.79 2.08
C VAL A 24 -6.09 11.30 3.33
N ILE A 25 -4.93 10.74 3.62
CA ILE A 25 -4.08 11.12 4.76
C ILE A 25 -2.89 11.90 4.22
N SER A 26 -2.66 13.11 4.73
CA SER A 26 -1.54 13.95 4.33
C SER A 26 -1.17 14.91 5.43
N SER A 27 -0.05 15.63 5.28
CA SER A 27 0.31 16.72 6.17
C SER A 27 -0.70 17.88 6.09
N LYS A 28 -0.74 18.70 7.12
CA LYS A 28 -1.60 19.90 7.18
C LYS A 28 -1.36 20.84 5.98
N GLU A 29 -0.13 20.94 5.53
CA GLU A 29 0.30 21.79 4.42
C GLU A 29 -0.29 21.34 3.06
N TYR A 30 -0.25 20.04 2.77
CA TYR A 30 -0.64 19.51 1.45
C TYR A 30 -2.12 19.09 1.37
N LEU A 31 -2.80 18.93 2.50
CA LEU A 31 -4.19 18.48 2.52
C LEU A 31 -5.14 19.42 1.73
N PRO A 32 -5.01 20.76 1.76
CA PRO A 32 -5.82 21.66 0.94
C PRO A 32 -5.62 21.45 -0.57
N VAL A 33 -4.39 21.14 -0.98
CA VAL A 33 -4.07 20.84 -2.40
C VAL A 33 -4.80 19.59 -2.85
N TYR A 34 -4.77 18.49 -2.04
CA TYR A 34 -5.50 17.27 -2.34
C TYR A 34 -7.02 17.49 -2.34
N LYS A 35 -7.57 18.28 -1.42
CA LYS A 35 -9.00 18.61 -1.43
C LYS A 35 -9.40 19.28 -2.75
N LYS A 36 -8.68 20.31 -3.17
CA LYS A 36 -8.95 21.02 -4.44
C LYS A 36 -8.78 20.09 -5.65
N LEU A 37 -7.76 19.21 -5.65
CA LEU A 37 -7.48 18.29 -6.75
C LEU A 37 -8.55 17.20 -6.88
N LEU A 38 -9.12 16.75 -5.77
CA LEU A 38 -10.07 15.65 -5.69
C LEU A 38 -11.54 16.09 -5.59
N ASP A 39 -11.79 17.40 -5.57
CA ASP A 39 -13.15 18.00 -5.62
C ASP A 39 -13.82 17.85 -7.00
N GLN A 40 -13.17 17.16 -7.91
CA GLN A 40 -13.71 16.83 -9.23
C GLN A 40 -14.63 15.60 -9.12
N ASN A 41 -15.53 15.44 -10.09
CA ASN A 41 -16.61 14.42 -10.16
C ASN A 41 -16.12 12.95 -10.12
N PHE A 42 -15.45 12.57 -9.04
CA PHE A 42 -15.22 11.16 -8.73
C PHE A 42 -16.48 10.61 -8.05
N ASN A 43 -16.97 9.46 -8.50
CA ASN A 43 -18.03 8.74 -7.79
C ASN A 43 -17.46 8.04 -6.54
N VAL A 44 -16.97 8.84 -5.59
CA VAL A 44 -16.23 8.43 -4.39
C VAL A 44 -16.53 9.40 -3.24
N ASN A 45 -16.72 8.83 -2.05
CA ASN A 45 -16.87 9.59 -0.80
C ASN A 45 -15.49 9.82 -0.19
N PHE A 46 -14.95 11.03 -0.32
CA PHE A 46 -13.66 11.39 0.27
C PHE A 46 -13.80 11.89 1.70
N LYS A 47 -12.89 11.45 2.55
CA LYS A 47 -12.56 12.08 3.84
C LYS A 47 -11.09 12.44 3.85
N PHE A 48 -10.75 13.53 4.54
CA PHE A 48 -9.40 14.07 4.58
C PHE A 48 -8.93 14.16 6.02
N ILE A 49 -7.80 13.55 6.35
CA ILE A 49 -7.25 13.48 7.70
C ILE A 49 -5.83 14.02 7.68
N VAL A 50 -5.53 14.91 8.61
CA VAL A 50 -4.18 15.44 8.82
C VAL A 50 -3.37 14.40 9.59
N GLN A 51 -2.17 14.11 9.08
CA GLN A 51 -1.11 13.41 9.82
C GLN A 51 -0.14 14.47 10.32
N GLU A 52 -0.22 14.81 11.61
CA GLU A 52 0.59 15.87 12.21
C GLU A 52 2.09 15.54 12.20
N LYS A 53 2.43 14.26 12.41
CA LYS A 53 3.80 13.74 12.37
C LYS A 53 3.83 12.42 11.61
N PRO A 54 4.76 12.23 10.65
CA PRO A 54 4.90 10.99 9.91
C PRO A 54 5.64 9.94 10.76
N GLU A 55 4.89 9.22 11.60
CA GLU A 55 5.44 8.22 12.54
C GLU A 55 5.31 6.78 12.01
N GLY A 56 5.30 6.60 10.72
CA GLY A 56 5.22 5.30 10.05
C GLY A 56 3.85 4.99 9.46
N ILE A 57 3.83 4.02 8.54
CA ILE A 57 2.63 3.69 7.75
C ILE A 57 1.49 3.17 8.63
N ALA A 58 1.80 2.36 9.64
CA ALA A 58 0.78 1.77 10.51
C ALA A 58 0.03 2.80 11.37
N GLN A 59 0.57 4.02 11.55
CA GLN A 59 -0.12 5.12 12.23
C GLN A 59 -1.44 5.49 11.53
N SER A 60 -1.56 5.26 10.22
CA SER A 60 -2.79 5.52 9.45
C SER A 60 -4.04 4.89 10.07
N PHE A 61 -3.93 3.68 10.63
CA PHE A 61 -5.06 2.99 11.27
C PHE A 61 -5.49 3.64 12.59
N THR A 62 -4.55 4.21 13.33
CA THR A 62 -4.85 4.84 14.63
C THR A 62 -5.48 6.21 14.44
N ILE A 63 -4.95 7.04 13.54
CA ILE A 63 -5.48 8.39 13.29
C ILE A 63 -6.83 8.38 12.57
N THR A 64 -7.13 7.32 11.81
CA THR A 64 -8.42 7.16 11.12
C THR A 64 -9.43 6.30 11.87
N ASN A 65 -9.07 5.76 13.04
CA ASN A 65 -9.85 4.76 13.77
C ASN A 65 -11.34 5.10 13.93
N GLN A 66 -11.69 6.36 14.27
CA GLN A 66 -13.08 6.76 14.44
C GLN A 66 -13.93 6.61 13.17
N ILE A 67 -13.27 6.66 11.99
CA ILE A 67 -13.93 6.52 10.70
C ILE A 67 -13.99 5.06 10.28
N ILE A 68 -12.87 4.33 10.42
CA ILE A 68 -12.74 2.98 9.86
C ILE A 68 -13.28 1.86 10.76
N LYS A 69 -13.55 2.14 12.03
CA LYS A 69 -13.96 1.11 13.02
C LYS A 69 -15.22 0.31 12.65
N ASN A 70 -16.10 0.90 11.84
CA ASN A 70 -17.35 0.26 11.42
C ASN A 70 -17.24 -0.52 10.11
N PHE A 71 -16.08 -0.53 9.46
CA PHE A 71 -15.86 -1.29 8.23
C PHE A 71 -15.16 -2.61 8.57
N HIS A 72 -15.65 -3.71 8.02
CA HIS A 72 -15.05 -5.04 8.26
C HIS A 72 -13.72 -5.23 7.51
N ARG A 73 -13.47 -4.44 6.47
CA ARG A 73 -12.28 -4.50 5.63
C ARG A 73 -11.68 -3.11 5.39
N ILE A 74 -10.38 -2.99 5.55
CA ILE A 74 -9.62 -1.78 5.31
C ILE A 74 -8.55 -2.05 4.25
N VAL A 75 -8.55 -1.27 3.17
CA VAL A 75 -7.51 -1.30 2.15
C VAL A 75 -6.63 -0.07 2.30
N LEU A 76 -5.34 -0.26 2.41
CA LEU A 76 -4.33 0.78 2.48
C LEU A 76 -3.48 0.75 1.23
N ILE A 77 -3.35 1.89 0.56
CA ILE A 77 -2.42 2.10 -0.55
C ILE A 77 -1.58 3.36 -0.31
N LEU A 78 -0.29 3.29 -0.59
CA LEU A 78 0.59 4.45 -0.49
C LEU A 78 0.39 5.37 -1.70
N GLY A 79 0.45 6.69 -1.47
CA GLY A 79 0.13 7.71 -2.47
C GLY A 79 1.11 7.79 -3.65
N ASP A 80 2.31 7.24 -3.48
CA ASP A 80 3.38 7.15 -4.47
C ASP A 80 3.45 5.79 -5.18
N ASN A 81 2.57 4.84 -4.82
CA ASN A 81 2.56 3.51 -5.41
C ASN A 81 1.60 3.40 -6.60
N ILE A 82 2.13 2.99 -7.73
CA ILE A 82 1.42 2.85 -9.01
C ILE A 82 1.33 1.39 -9.39
N PHE A 83 0.11 0.92 -9.67
CA PHE A 83 -0.15 -0.46 -10.08
C PHE A 83 -0.78 -0.49 -11.47
N PHE A 84 -0.11 -1.14 -12.42
CA PHE A 84 -0.68 -1.59 -13.69
C PHE A 84 -0.86 -3.11 -13.59
N SER A 85 -1.92 -3.54 -12.91
CA SER A 85 -2.15 -4.94 -12.57
C SER A 85 -3.63 -5.25 -12.40
N ASN A 86 -4.18 -6.04 -13.30
CA ASN A 86 -5.53 -6.59 -13.13
C ASN A 86 -5.59 -7.54 -11.93
N LYS A 87 -4.49 -8.25 -11.66
CA LYS A 87 -4.39 -9.16 -10.52
C LYS A 87 -4.58 -8.42 -9.19
N ALA A 88 -3.99 -7.23 -9.04
CA ALA A 88 -4.17 -6.42 -7.83
C ALA A 88 -5.65 -6.15 -7.54
N HIS A 89 -6.43 -5.73 -8.55
CA HIS A 89 -7.86 -5.45 -8.39
C HIS A 89 -8.66 -6.70 -8.02
N ILE A 90 -8.37 -7.84 -8.68
CA ILE A 90 -9.04 -9.12 -8.41
C ILE A 90 -8.77 -9.58 -6.98
N GLU A 91 -7.52 -9.52 -6.54
CA GLU A 91 -7.13 -9.97 -5.20
C GLU A 91 -7.69 -9.05 -4.09
N ILE A 92 -7.78 -7.73 -4.33
CA ILE A 92 -8.48 -6.82 -3.42
C ILE A 92 -9.95 -7.22 -3.30
N LYS A 93 -10.65 -7.47 -4.42
CA LYS A 93 -12.06 -7.92 -4.38
C LYS A 93 -12.23 -9.24 -3.63
N LYS A 94 -11.35 -10.22 -3.84
CA LYS A 94 -11.36 -11.48 -3.09
C LYS A 94 -11.18 -11.26 -1.59
N SER A 95 -10.37 -10.27 -1.21
CA SER A 95 -10.10 -9.97 0.20
C SER A 95 -11.36 -9.57 0.97
N PHE A 96 -12.39 -9.02 0.30
CA PHE A 96 -13.63 -8.57 0.96
C PHE A 96 -14.44 -9.72 1.60
N LEU A 97 -14.21 -10.95 1.15
CA LEU A 97 -14.86 -12.16 1.66
C LEU A 97 -13.90 -13.01 2.52
N SER A 98 -12.84 -12.43 3.05
CA SER A 98 -11.78 -13.18 3.74
C SER A 98 -11.41 -12.57 5.08
N GLU A 99 -11.09 -13.39 6.07
CA GLU A 99 -10.53 -12.97 7.35
C GLU A 99 -8.99 -12.89 7.36
N LYS A 100 -8.36 -13.05 6.19
CA LYS A 100 -6.90 -12.95 6.04
C LYS A 100 -6.49 -11.53 5.63
N ALA A 101 -5.31 -11.11 6.06
CA ALA A 101 -4.61 -9.98 5.44
C ALA A 101 -4.16 -10.37 4.02
N PHE A 102 -4.31 -9.47 3.06
CA PHE A 102 -3.80 -9.62 1.69
C PHE A 102 -2.64 -8.66 1.50
N LEU A 103 -1.48 -9.21 1.18
CA LEU A 103 -0.25 -8.50 0.89
C LEU A 103 0.14 -8.73 -0.56
N PHE A 104 0.73 -7.73 -1.18
CA PHE A 104 1.17 -7.82 -2.59
C PHE A 104 2.68 -7.81 -2.65
N SER A 105 3.27 -8.90 -3.16
CA SER A 105 4.72 -8.98 -3.33
C SER A 105 5.14 -8.72 -4.76
N TYR A 106 6.35 -8.16 -4.91
CA TYR A 106 6.98 -7.86 -6.20
C TYR A 106 8.48 -8.14 -6.16
N LYS A 107 9.11 -8.40 -7.30
CA LYS A 107 10.57 -8.55 -7.39
C LYS A 107 11.21 -7.21 -7.66
N SER A 108 11.96 -6.70 -6.70
CA SER A 108 12.71 -5.44 -6.78
C SER A 108 14.20 -5.68 -7.04
N LYS A 109 14.83 -4.73 -7.76
CA LYS A 109 16.29 -4.67 -7.92
C LYS A 109 16.96 -4.05 -6.69
N SER A 110 16.23 -3.23 -5.91
CA SER A 110 16.71 -2.56 -4.71
C SER A 110 15.87 -2.95 -3.48
N PRO A 111 15.87 -4.25 -3.07
CA PRO A 111 14.94 -4.76 -2.07
C PRO A 111 15.14 -4.15 -0.69
N ASN A 112 16.35 -3.70 -0.35
CA ASN A 112 16.68 -3.18 0.97
C ASN A 112 15.95 -1.86 1.34
N GLN A 113 15.23 -1.25 0.38
CA GLN A 113 14.42 -0.06 0.62
C GLN A 113 13.01 -0.38 1.16
N TYR A 114 12.64 -1.66 1.21
CA TYR A 114 11.28 -2.15 1.48
C TYR A 114 11.23 -3.21 2.58
N GLY A 115 10.05 -3.59 2.95
CA GLY A 115 9.81 -4.82 3.70
C GLY A 115 10.11 -6.04 2.84
N VAL A 116 11.20 -6.75 3.13
CA VAL A 116 11.68 -7.89 2.35
C VAL A 116 11.09 -9.20 2.87
N LEU A 117 10.51 -10.00 1.96
CA LEU A 117 9.95 -11.30 2.28
C LEU A 117 11.05 -12.35 2.42
N LYS A 118 11.30 -12.80 3.63
CA LYS A 118 12.21 -13.90 3.95
C LYS A 118 11.45 -15.22 4.05
N ARG A 119 11.79 -16.20 3.22
CA ARG A 119 11.32 -17.58 3.37
C ARG A 119 12.12 -18.27 4.47
N LEU A 120 11.45 -18.93 5.39
CA LEU A 120 12.09 -19.71 6.45
C LEU A 120 12.32 -21.15 6.00
N LYS A 121 13.25 -21.87 6.67
CA LYS A 121 13.61 -23.27 6.31
C LYS A 121 12.41 -24.21 6.27
N ASN A 122 11.41 -24.01 7.13
CA ASN A 122 10.16 -24.76 7.08
C ASN A 122 9.30 -24.23 5.95
N LYS A 123 8.99 -25.07 4.96
CA LYS A 123 8.11 -24.78 3.81
C LYS A 123 6.83 -24.07 4.30
N ASN A 124 6.47 -22.97 3.67
CA ASN A 124 5.31 -22.11 3.94
C ASN A 124 5.38 -21.19 5.17
N LYS A 125 6.56 -20.99 5.79
CA LYS A 125 6.76 -19.95 6.78
C LYS A 125 7.54 -18.79 6.19
N TYR A 126 7.01 -17.59 6.41
CA TYR A 126 7.59 -16.33 5.94
C TYR A 126 7.84 -15.41 7.12
N LYS A 127 8.73 -14.45 6.95
CA LYS A 127 8.89 -13.28 7.80
C LYS A 127 9.20 -12.08 6.92
N ILE A 128 8.63 -10.93 7.24
CA ILE A 128 8.97 -9.67 6.58
C ILE A 128 10.00 -8.96 7.45
N ILE A 129 11.11 -8.57 6.84
CA ILE A 129 12.18 -7.80 7.47
C ILE A 129 12.15 -6.40 6.85
N GLU A 130 11.88 -5.40 7.68
CA GLU A 130 11.83 -4.01 7.23
C GLU A 130 13.21 -3.47 6.94
N LYS A 131 13.40 -2.94 5.73
CA LYS A 131 14.62 -2.26 5.25
C LYS A 131 15.93 -2.89 5.76
N PRO A 132 16.21 -4.16 5.43
CA PRO A 132 17.35 -4.88 5.97
C PRO A 132 18.68 -4.31 5.46
N ASN A 133 19.68 -4.24 6.32
CA ASN A 133 21.04 -3.78 5.96
C ASN A 133 21.79 -4.78 5.06
N LYS A 134 21.35 -6.05 5.04
CA LYS A 134 21.97 -7.12 4.23
C LYS A 134 20.95 -7.67 3.28
N PHE A 135 21.40 -8.11 2.09
CA PHE A 135 20.54 -8.79 1.13
C PHE A 135 19.91 -10.06 1.74
N ILE A 136 18.60 -10.19 1.60
CA ILE A 136 17.82 -11.34 2.07
C ILE A 136 17.18 -12.07 0.89
N SER A 137 16.41 -11.35 0.09
CA SER A 137 15.78 -11.80 -1.15
C SER A 137 15.44 -10.59 -2.01
N ASN A 138 15.10 -10.82 -3.26
CA ASN A 138 14.59 -9.76 -4.15
C ASN A 138 13.06 -9.61 -4.08
N GLU A 139 12.37 -10.40 -3.29
CA GLU A 139 10.91 -10.36 -3.12
C GLU A 139 10.54 -9.40 -1.98
N ILE A 140 9.86 -8.33 -2.34
CA ILE A 140 9.45 -7.27 -1.40
C ILE A 140 7.92 -7.22 -1.27
N ILE A 141 7.44 -6.59 -0.21
CA ILE A 141 6.02 -6.24 -0.06
C ILE A 141 5.85 -4.81 -0.56
N THR A 142 4.90 -4.62 -1.47
CA THR A 142 4.55 -3.31 -2.04
C THR A 142 3.73 -2.46 -1.06
N GLY A 143 3.47 -1.21 -1.42
CA GLY A 143 2.63 -0.30 -0.64
C GLY A 143 1.12 -0.50 -0.86
N LEU A 144 0.65 -1.72 -1.06
CA LEU A 144 -0.78 -2.08 -1.17
C LEU A 144 -1.10 -3.22 -0.21
N TYR A 145 -2.10 -3.01 0.62
CA TYR A 145 -2.49 -3.94 1.68
C TYR A 145 -4.01 -3.98 1.81
N SER A 146 -4.56 -5.14 2.16
CA SER A 146 -5.96 -5.25 2.57
C SER A 146 -6.04 -6.07 3.86
N TYR A 147 -6.65 -5.50 4.88
CA TYR A 147 -6.71 -6.08 6.22
C TYR A 147 -8.15 -6.25 6.70
N PRO A 148 -8.43 -7.27 7.51
CA PRO A 148 -9.65 -7.31 8.33
C PRO A 148 -9.59 -6.21 9.41
N ASN A 149 -10.74 -5.92 10.01
CA ASN A 149 -10.90 -4.78 10.93
C ASN A 149 -10.00 -4.84 12.17
N ASP A 150 -9.62 -6.04 12.63
CA ASP A 150 -8.74 -6.22 13.80
C ASP A 150 -7.34 -5.58 13.63
N VAL A 151 -6.97 -5.18 12.41
CA VAL A 151 -5.77 -4.36 12.16
C VAL A 151 -5.74 -3.09 13.01
N ILE A 152 -6.91 -2.52 13.34
CA ILE A 152 -7.02 -1.30 14.16
C ILE A 152 -6.50 -1.55 15.57
N SER A 153 -6.93 -2.64 16.18
CA SER A 153 -6.47 -3.02 17.53
C SER A 153 -4.98 -3.37 17.54
N LEU A 154 -4.51 -4.03 16.49
CA LEU A 154 -3.09 -4.32 16.32
C LEU A 154 -2.26 -3.04 16.22
N ALA A 155 -2.67 -2.10 15.39
CA ALA A 155 -1.97 -0.83 15.21
C ALA A 155 -1.90 0.00 16.50
N LYS A 156 -2.96 0.00 17.33
CA LYS A 156 -2.97 0.66 18.64
C LYS A 156 -1.96 0.10 19.63
N ASN A 157 -1.64 -1.18 19.52
CA ASN A 157 -0.73 -1.90 20.43
C ASN A 157 0.71 -1.97 19.92
N LEU A 158 0.99 -1.40 18.72
CA LEU A 158 2.35 -1.37 18.20
C LEU A 158 3.27 -0.50 19.06
N LYS A 159 4.52 -0.92 19.16
CA LYS A 159 5.63 -0.10 19.67
C LYS A 159 6.43 0.42 18.50
N LYS A 160 6.99 1.62 18.64
CA LYS A 160 7.89 2.17 17.64
C LYS A 160 9.16 1.34 17.52
N SER A 161 9.61 1.15 16.30
CA SER A 161 10.86 0.48 15.96
C SER A 161 12.09 1.32 16.35
N LYS A 162 13.29 0.78 16.11
CA LYS A 162 14.55 1.55 16.21
C LYS A 162 14.61 2.76 15.28
N ARG A 163 13.77 2.79 14.24
CA ARG A 163 13.61 3.93 13.32
C ARG A 163 12.64 4.99 13.84
N ASN A 164 12.10 4.80 15.06
CA ASN A 164 11.06 5.63 15.66
C ASN A 164 9.74 5.65 14.87
N GLU A 165 9.44 4.57 14.13
CA GLU A 165 8.26 4.41 13.30
C GLU A 165 7.38 3.24 13.77
N TYR A 166 6.05 3.36 13.59
CA TYR A 166 5.11 2.25 13.68
C TYR A 166 5.14 1.48 12.37
N GLU A 167 5.83 0.33 12.38
CA GLU A 167 6.14 -0.42 11.17
C GLU A 167 4.95 -1.24 10.69
N ILE A 168 4.60 -1.09 9.41
CA ILE A 168 3.56 -1.93 8.77
C ILE A 168 4.01 -3.39 8.69
N SER A 169 5.30 -3.64 8.63
CA SER A 169 5.88 -4.99 8.63
C SER A 169 5.61 -5.76 9.93
N ASP A 170 5.44 -5.07 11.07
CA ASP A 170 5.09 -5.73 12.34
C ASP A 170 3.64 -6.22 12.29
N ILE A 171 2.70 -5.43 11.76
CA ILE A 171 1.33 -5.86 11.50
C ILE A 171 1.32 -7.06 10.55
N ASN A 172 2.06 -6.99 9.46
CA ASN A 172 2.16 -8.08 8.48
C ASN A 172 2.69 -9.37 9.12
N ASN A 173 3.74 -9.25 9.95
CA ASN A 173 4.32 -10.38 10.65
C ASN A 173 3.37 -11.00 11.69
N PHE A 174 2.51 -10.20 12.31
CA PHE A 174 1.44 -10.72 13.16
C PHE A 174 0.51 -11.64 12.36
N PHE A 175 -0.03 -11.17 11.23
CA PHE A 175 -0.92 -11.98 10.39
C PHE A 175 -0.22 -13.22 9.80
N ILE A 176 1.06 -13.14 9.49
CA ILE A 176 1.87 -14.30 9.08
C ILE A 176 1.95 -15.33 10.21
N LYS A 177 2.24 -14.90 11.44
CA LYS A 177 2.34 -15.77 12.63
C LYS A 177 1.03 -16.48 12.90
N GLU A 178 -0.08 -15.76 12.81
CA GLU A 178 -1.45 -16.28 12.99
C GLU A 178 -1.95 -17.10 11.79
N ARG A 179 -1.14 -17.30 10.75
CA ARG A 179 -1.53 -17.98 9.49
C ARG A 179 -2.76 -17.35 8.81
N ARG A 180 -3.00 -16.08 9.07
CA ARG A 180 -4.09 -15.27 8.54
C ARG A 180 -3.58 -14.28 7.48
N VAL A 181 -2.75 -14.76 6.57
CA VAL A 181 -2.19 -13.96 5.48
C VAL A 181 -2.37 -14.67 4.14
N HIS A 182 -2.63 -13.88 3.10
CA HIS A 182 -2.51 -14.26 1.69
C HIS A 182 -1.51 -13.33 1.03
N ILE A 183 -0.44 -13.89 0.46
CA ILE A 183 0.57 -13.12 -0.27
C ILE A 183 0.34 -13.32 -1.76
N SER A 184 -0.13 -12.28 -2.44
CA SER A 184 -0.34 -12.26 -3.88
C SER A 184 0.94 -11.79 -4.57
N ASN A 185 1.62 -12.72 -5.24
CA ASN A 185 2.83 -12.40 -6.00
C ASN A 185 2.44 -11.76 -7.34
N LEU A 186 2.81 -10.50 -7.56
CA LEU A 186 2.64 -9.82 -8.84
C LEU A 186 3.63 -10.40 -9.87
N SER A 187 3.12 -10.74 -11.05
CA SER A 187 3.87 -11.39 -12.12
C SER A 187 4.71 -10.40 -12.93
N ARG A 188 5.47 -10.90 -13.90
CA ARG A 188 6.22 -10.04 -14.84
C ARG A 188 5.31 -9.19 -15.73
N ASN A 189 4.05 -9.61 -15.95
CA ASN A 189 3.06 -8.88 -16.74
C ASN A 189 2.44 -7.73 -15.94
N ASP A 190 2.49 -7.82 -14.61
CA ASP A 190 2.12 -6.73 -13.73
C ASP A 190 3.27 -5.72 -13.63
N LYS A 191 2.96 -4.43 -13.56
CA LYS A 191 3.96 -3.40 -13.30
C LYS A 191 3.58 -2.67 -12.05
N TRP A 192 4.56 -2.51 -11.19
CA TRP A 192 4.50 -1.73 -9.97
C TRP A 192 5.66 -0.75 -9.94
N PHE A 193 5.37 0.48 -9.54
CA PHE A 193 6.35 1.53 -9.31
C PHE A 193 6.10 2.14 -7.94
N ASP A 194 7.19 2.38 -7.22
CA ASP A 194 7.25 3.28 -6.07
C ASP A 194 7.86 4.58 -6.59
N ALA A 195 7.04 5.62 -6.75
CA ALA A 195 7.44 6.91 -7.32
C ALA A 195 7.97 7.88 -6.25
N GLY A 196 8.50 7.35 -5.14
CA GLY A 196 8.98 8.13 -3.99
C GLY A 196 10.33 8.80 -4.18
N THR A 197 11.08 8.53 -5.27
CA THR A 197 12.34 9.20 -5.61
C THR A 197 12.30 9.78 -7.00
N PHE A 198 13.20 10.72 -7.31
CA PHE A 198 13.29 11.30 -8.66
C PHE A 198 13.52 10.25 -9.74
N GLU A 199 14.40 9.28 -9.48
CA GLU A 199 14.74 8.20 -10.43
C GLU A 199 13.54 7.29 -10.67
N THR A 200 12.88 6.83 -9.61
CA THR A 200 11.72 5.94 -9.74
C THR A 200 10.50 6.66 -10.32
N LEU A 201 10.35 7.95 -10.03
CA LEU A 201 9.35 8.83 -10.66
C LEU A 201 9.61 8.97 -12.16
N PHE A 202 10.88 9.13 -12.57
CA PHE A 202 11.26 9.21 -13.99
C PHE A 202 10.95 7.89 -14.72
N ASP A 203 11.30 6.74 -14.11
CA ASP A 203 10.98 5.43 -14.68
C ASP A 203 9.47 5.22 -14.86
N ALA A 204 8.68 5.62 -13.87
CA ALA A 204 7.22 5.57 -13.95
C ALA A 204 6.67 6.48 -15.08
N ASN A 205 7.19 7.72 -15.21
CA ASN A 205 6.83 8.63 -16.30
C ASN A 205 7.12 8.04 -17.68
N LYS A 206 8.32 7.48 -17.85
CA LYS A 206 8.73 6.84 -19.10
C LYS A 206 7.80 5.68 -19.45
N PHE A 207 7.50 4.82 -18.50
CA PHE A 207 6.60 3.69 -18.72
C PHE A 207 5.19 4.15 -19.13
N VAL A 208 4.63 5.15 -18.44
CA VAL A 208 3.28 5.68 -18.75
C VAL A 208 3.25 6.30 -20.13
N ARG A 209 4.23 7.11 -20.47
CA ARG A 209 4.38 7.71 -21.82
C ARG A 209 4.41 6.64 -22.91
N ASP A 210 5.26 5.61 -22.72
CA ASP A 210 5.44 4.56 -23.73
C ASP A 210 4.16 3.72 -23.90
N LYS A 211 3.41 3.51 -22.81
CA LYS A 211 2.10 2.86 -22.85
C LYS A 211 1.05 3.71 -23.57
N PHE A 212 1.02 5.01 -23.32
CA PHE A 212 0.11 5.96 -23.97
C PHE A 212 0.35 6.02 -25.49
N ASN A 213 1.62 6.04 -25.91
CA ASN A 213 1.98 6.08 -27.33
C ASN A 213 1.69 4.78 -28.08
N LYS A 214 1.67 3.63 -27.39
CA LYS A 214 1.30 2.34 -27.99
C LYS A 214 -0.21 2.13 -28.13
N GLY A 215 -1.01 2.93 -27.45
CA GLY A 215 -2.48 2.88 -27.51
C GLY A 215 -3.09 3.85 -28.53
N LYS A 216 -2.25 4.63 -29.20
CA LYS A 216 -2.60 5.45 -30.38
C LYS A 216 -2.21 4.72 -31.66
#